data_2786e918e1ae5db2d43d31eb4513c048
#
_entry.id   2786e918e1ae5db2d43d31eb4513c048
#
_cell.length_a   1.000
_cell.length_b   1.000
_cell.length_c   1.000
_cell.angle_alpha   90.00
_cell.angle_beta   90.00
_cell.angle_gamma   90.00
#
_symmetry.space_group_name_H-M   'P 1'
#
loop_
_entity.id
_entity.type
_entity.pdbx_description
1 polymer ?
#
loop_
_entity_poly.entity_id
_entity_poly.type
_entity_poly.pdbx_seq_one_letter_code
_entity_poly.pdbx_strand_id
1 'polypeptide(L)'
;MNATRVSQLKNQRQSLRAGRGRKHPRWQFLRGFIKHPVMVGSIIPSSKILIEKMLKPVDWQNTKLFVEYGPGVGTFTRPILEKMAPDAKLIAIDTNQDFIDYLADDIDDDRFIAVHGSAADVEAIIRDHGFDHADYILSGLPFSTLPPGVGDAIAAATGRAIRDGGAFLVYQFSPKVRDFIAPHFEKIDRGFEWINVPPATLFWAYRQRQH
;
A
#
# COMPACT_ATOMS: atom_id res chain seq x y z
N MET A 1 34.47 -0.33 3.05
CA MET A 1 33.68 -1.19 2.15
C MET A 1 34.38 -1.25 0.80
N ASN A 2 34.76 -2.45 0.32
CA ASN A 2 35.66 -2.61 -0.86
C ASN A 2 34.91 -2.33 -2.18
N ALA A 3 35.51 -1.50 -3.04
CA ALA A 3 35.02 -1.16 -4.39
C ALA A 3 34.65 -2.40 -5.24
N THR A 4 35.34 -3.52 -5.03
CA THR A 4 35.08 -4.81 -5.70
C THR A 4 33.71 -5.40 -5.35
N ARG A 5 33.22 -5.21 -4.13
CA ARG A 5 31.89 -5.72 -3.70
C ARG A 5 30.74 -4.89 -4.28
N VAL A 6 30.97 -3.59 -4.46
CA VAL A 6 30.00 -2.67 -5.09
C VAL A 6 29.91 -2.95 -6.59
N SER A 7 31.01 -3.26 -7.26
CA SER A 7 31.01 -3.62 -8.68
C SER A 7 30.37 -4.98 -8.94
N GLN A 8 30.58 -5.97 -8.06
CA GLN A 8 29.93 -7.28 -8.15
C GLN A 8 28.40 -7.17 -7.97
N LEU A 9 27.92 -6.35 -7.02
CA LEU A 9 26.48 -6.10 -6.83
C LEU A 9 25.85 -5.36 -8.02
N LYS A 10 26.58 -4.43 -8.65
CA LYS A 10 26.13 -3.76 -9.87
C LYS A 10 26.04 -4.72 -11.06
N ASN A 11 27.04 -5.60 -11.23
CA ASN A 11 27.04 -6.59 -12.30
C ASN A 11 25.98 -7.68 -12.10
N GLN A 12 25.72 -8.09 -10.86
CA GLN A 12 24.63 -9.01 -10.53
C GLN A 12 23.24 -8.40 -10.79
N ARG A 13 23.06 -7.10 -10.48
CA ARG A 13 21.84 -6.35 -10.83
C ARG A 13 21.68 -6.18 -12.36
N GLN A 14 22.78 -5.97 -13.11
CA GLN A 14 22.72 -5.88 -14.57
C GLN A 14 22.41 -7.22 -15.25
N SER A 15 22.93 -8.34 -14.73
CA SER A 15 22.61 -9.68 -15.27
C SER A 15 21.14 -10.08 -14.99
N LEU A 16 20.59 -9.68 -13.85
CA LEU A 16 19.16 -9.83 -13.54
C LEU A 16 18.27 -8.93 -14.43
N ARG A 17 18.77 -7.76 -14.85
CA ARG A 17 18.07 -6.86 -15.80
C ARG A 17 18.07 -7.39 -17.25
N ALA A 18 19.10 -8.09 -17.68
CA ALA A 18 19.19 -8.63 -19.05
C ALA A 18 18.22 -9.80 -19.31
N GLY A 19 17.68 -10.45 -18.27
CA GLY A 19 16.64 -11.48 -18.36
C GLY A 19 15.19 -10.97 -18.51
N ARG A 20 14.94 -9.66 -18.37
CA ARG A 20 13.61 -9.03 -18.32
C ARG A 20 12.85 -8.92 -19.63
N GLY A 21 13.37 -9.41 -20.75
CA GLY A 21 12.75 -9.32 -22.08
C GLY A 21 11.66 -10.34 -22.39
N ARG A 22 11.35 -11.30 -21.52
CA ARG A 22 10.28 -12.28 -21.73
C ARG A 22 8.97 -11.75 -21.14
N LYS A 23 8.05 -11.33 -22.04
CA LYS A 23 6.64 -11.08 -21.69
C LYS A 23 6.07 -12.38 -21.09
N HIS A 24 5.99 -12.46 -19.78
CA HIS A 24 5.42 -13.60 -19.07
C HIS A 24 3.94 -13.79 -19.46
N PRO A 25 3.43 -15.02 -19.68
CA PRO A 25 2.01 -15.29 -19.94
C PRO A 25 1.06 -14.69 -18.87
N ARG A 26 1.54 -14.53 -17.65
CA ARG A 26 0.87 -13.86 -16.52
C ARG A 26 0.46 -12.42 -16.82
N TRP A 27 1.19 -11.68 -17.68
CA TRP A 27 0.85 -10.33 -18.12
C TRP A 27 -0.46 -10.24 -18.91
N GLN A 28 -0.79 -11.27 -19.67
CA GLN A 28 -2.06 -11.32 -20.42
C GLN A 28 -3.23 -11.55 -19.46
N PHE A 29 -3.01 -12.32 -18.39
CA PHE A 29 -4.00 -12.55 -17.35
C PHE A 29 -4.28 -11.25 -16.57
N LEU A 30 -3.24 -10.55 -16.11
CA LEU A 30 -3.36 -9.25 -15.42
C LEU A 30 -3.98 -8.16 -16.30
N ARG A 31 -3.67 -8.13 -17.60
CA ARG A 31 -4.36 -7.26 -18.55
C ARG A 31 -5.85 -7.59 -18.69
N GLY A 32 -6.23 -8.85 -18.57
CA GLY A 32 -7.63 -9.26 -18.49
C GLY A 32 -8.32 -8.72 -17.25
N PHE A 33 -7.64 -8.75 -16.11
CA PHE A 33 -8.11 -8.16 -14.85
C PHE A 33 -8.28 -6.63 -14.95
N ILE A 34 -7.34 -5.93 -15.57
CA ILE A 34 -7.43 -4.47 -15.81
C ILE A 34 -8.59 -4.13 -16.75
N LYS A 35 -8.90 -4.99 -17.72
CA LYS A 35 -9.97 -4.78 -18.71
C LYS A 35 -11.37 -5.18 -18.20
N HIS A 36 -11.45 -6.04 -17.19
CA HIS A 36 -12.71 -6.54 -16.63
C HIS A 36 -12.72 -6.43 -15.09
N PRO A 37 -12.74 -5.21 -14.54
CA PRO A 37 -12.64 -4.96 -13.09
C PRO A 37 -13.82 -5.54 -12.29
N VAL A 38 -14.91 -5.93 -12.94
CA VAL A 38 -16.13 -6.45 -12.30
C VAL A 38 -15.92 -7.84 -11.68
N MET A 39 -14.90 -8.60 -12.08
CA MET A 39 -14.65 -9.96 -11.55
C MET A 39 -13.84 -9.98 -10.23
N VAL A 40 -13.27 -8.86 -9.82
CA VAL A 40 -12.49 -8.75 -8.58
C VAL A 40 -12.98 -7.55 -7.79
N GLY A 41 -14.06 -7.70 -7.14
CA GLY A 41 -14.83 -6.83 -6.22
C GLY A 41 -14.35 -5.44 -5.80
N SER A 42 -13.30 -4.84 -6.36
CA SER A 42 -12.85 -3.49 -5.99
C SER A 42 -11.75 -2.85 -6.85
N ILE A 43 -11.38 -3.38 -8.02
CA ILE A 43 -10.37 -2.70 -8.85
C ILE A 43 -11.06 -1.90 -9.96
N ILE A 44 -11.82 -0.88 -9.56
CA ILE A 44 -12.11 0.23 -10.46
C ILE A 44 -10.96 1.22 -10.29
N PRO A 45 -10.32 1.69 -11.38
CA PRO A 45 -9.29 2.70 -11.27
C PRO A 45 -9.83 3.88 -10.47
N SER A 46 -9.26 4.12 -9.30
CA SER A 46 -9.67 5.26 -8.47
C SER A 46 -9.46 6.52 -9.28
N SER A 47 -10.47 7.40 -9.33
CA SER A 47 -10.33 8.67 -10.05
C SER A 47 -9.17 9.47 -9.44
N LYS A 48 -8.50 10.31 -10.23
CA LYS A 48 -7.45 11.21 -9.71
C LYS A 48 -7.95 12.02 -8.51
N ILE A 49 -9.23 12.42 -8.54
CA ILE A 49 -9.89 13.15 -7.46
C ILE A 49 -9.95 12.32 -6.18
N LEU A 50 -10.29 11.04 -6.27
CA LEU A 50 -10.29 10.13 -5.11
C LEU A 50 -8.88 10.00 -4.52
N ILE A 51 -7.87 9.79 -5.37
CA ILE A 51 -6.47 9.64 -4.95
C ILE A 51 -6.00 10.91 -4.23
N GLU A 52 -6.19 12.08 -4.82
CA GLU A 52 -5.81 13.36 -4.22
C GLU A 52 -6.52 13.60 -2.89
N LYS A 53 -7.82 13.32 -2.84
CA LYS A 53 -8.61 13.48 -1.62
C LYS A 53 -8.15 12.53 -0.52
N MET A 54 -7.87 11.26 -0.85
CA MET A 54 -7.38 10.25 0.08
C MET A 54 -6.03 10.63 0.66
N LEU A 55 -5.12 11.11 -0.18
CA LEU A 55 -3.75 11.45 0.17
C LEU A 55 -3.57 12.87 0.74
N LYS A 56 -4.65 13.68 0.79
CA LYS A 56 -4.62 15.08 1.25
C LYS A 56 -3.98 15.28 2.63
N PRO A 57 -4.24 14.43 3.66
CA PRO A 57 -3.68 14.66 5.00
C PRO A 57 -2.22 14.23 5.16
N VAL A 58 -1.57 13.69 4.12
CA VAL A 58 -0.20 13.19 4.20
C VAL A 58 0.81 14.33 4.21
N ASP A 59 1.66 14.37 5.23
CA ASP A 59 2.83 15.26 5.31
C ASP A 59 4.00 14.63 4.55
N TRP A 60 4.07 14.89 3.25
CA TRP A 60 5.06 14.30 2.35
C TRP A 60 6.51 14.67 2.69
N GLN A 61 6.73 15.84 3.27
CA GLN A 61 8.08 16.33 3.60
C GLN A 61 8.68 15.56 4.77
N ASN A 62 7.84 15.15 5.73
CA ASN A 62 8.27 14.44 6.94
C ASN A 62 7.99 12.94 6.91
N THR A 63 7.38 12.42 5.85
CA THR A 63 7.12 10.98 5.68
C THR A 63 8.41 10.23 5.34
N LYS A 64 8.78 9.23 6.13
CA LYS A 64 9.92 8.33 5.90
C LYS A 64 9.48 6.95 5.44
N LEU A 65 8.38 6.44 6.00
CA LEU A 65 7.79 5.17 5.60
C LEU A 65 6.30 5.32 5.33
N PHE A 66 5.92 5.00 4.10
CA PHE A 66 4.53 4.79 3.71
C PHE A 66 4.29 3.30 3.44
N VAL A 67 3.17 2.75 3.90
CA VAL A 67 2.80 1.35 3.64
C VAL A 67 1.48 1.30 2.86
N GLU A 68 1.36 0.41 1.88
CA GLU A 68 0.15 0.20 1.10
C GLU A 68 -0.30 -1.26 1.22
N TYR A 69 -1.54 -1.50 1.68
CA TYR A 69 -2.16 -2.81 1.73
C TYR A 69 -3.04 -3.04 0.50
N GLY A 70 -2.83 -4.15 -0.18
CA GLY A 70 -3.58 -4.51 -1.36
C GLY A 70 -3.37 -3.51 -2.52
N PRO A 71 -2.13 -3.29 -2.97
CA PRO A 71 -1.81 -2.33 -4.03
C PRO A 71 -2.48 -2.70 -5.37
N GLY A 72 -2.78 -3.98 -5.57
CA GLY A 72 -3.32 -4.49 -6.81
C GLY A 72 -2.41 -4.16 -8.00
N VAL A 73 -2.93 -3.39 -8.96
CA VAL A 73 -2.17 -2.93 -10.15
C VAL A 73 -1.43 -1.61 -9.93
N GLY A 74 -1.34 -1.12 -8.69
CA GLY A 74 -0.57 0.07 -8.35
C GLY A 74 -1.29 1.40 -8.59
N THR A 75 -2.60 1.42 -8.44
CA THR A 75 -3.41 2.63 -8.66
C THR A 75 -3.04 3.76 -7.70
N PHE A 76 -2.75 3.47 -6.44
CA PHE A 76 -2.23 4.43 -5.47
C PHE A 76 -0.71 4.43 -5.39
N THR A 77 -0.06 3.30 -5.62
CA THR A 77 1.40 3.12 -5.51
C THR A 77 2.18 4.20 -6.28
N ARG A 78 1.83 4.43 -7.56
CA ARG A 78 2.52 5.43 -8.39
C ARG A 78 2.30 6.86 -7.91
N PRO A 79 1.07 7.33 -7.67
CA PRO A 79 0.82 8.67 -7.09
C PRO A 79 1.50 8.89 -5.74
N ILE A 80 1.64 7.86 -4.91
CA ILE A 80 2.39 7.94 -3.64
C ILE A 80 3.86 8.19 -3.94
N LEU A 81 4.49 7.38 -4.80
CA LEU A 81 5.90 7.54 -5.17
C LEU A 81 6.21 8.90 -5.79
N GLU A 82 5.29 9.44 -6.62
CA GLU A 82 5.43 10.77 -7.22
C GLU A 82 5.51 11.90 -6.18
N LYS A 83 4.86 11.72 -5.01
CA LYS A 83 4.78 12.72 -3.94
C LYS A 83 5.84 12.56 -2.85
N MET A 84 6.40 11.36 -2.70
CA MET A 84 7.34 11.03 -1.63
C MET A 84 8.70 11.71 -1.80
N ALA A 85 9.31 12.07 -0.67
CA ALA A 85 10.70 12.53 -0.62
C ALA A 85 11.68 11.46 -1.13
N PRO A 86 12.88 11.85 -1.65
CA PRO A 86 13.85 10.91 -2.21
C PRO A 86 14.39 9.88 -1.22
N ASP A 87 14.38 10.20 0.07
CA ASP A 87 14.88 9.36 1.16
C ASP A 87 13.80 8.52 1.85
N ALA A 88 12.53 8.70 1.45
CA ALA A 88 11.40 7.92 1.97
C ALA A 88 11.31 6.55 1.28
N LYS A 89 10.59 5.59 1.91
CA LYS A 89 10.31 4.27 1.36
C LYS A 89 8.80 4.00 1.31
N LEU A 90 8.39 3.26 0.27
CA LEU A 90 7.04 2.71 0.12
C LEU A 90 7.11 1.19 0.18
N ILE A 91 6.46 0.59 1.17
CA ILE A 91 6.28 -0.86 1.25
C ILE A 91 4.86 -1.20 0.82
N ALA A 92 4.70 -1.96 -0.25
CA ALA A 92 3.42 -2.48 -0.73
C ALA A 92 3.28 -3.95 -0.36
N ILE A 93 2.21 -4.30 0.37
CA ILE A 93 1.97 -5.65 0.90
C ILE A 93 0.71 -6.22 0.25
N ASP A 94 0.83 -7.40 -0.35
CA ASP A 94 -0.31 -8.13 -0.91
C ASP A 94 -0.14 -9.64 -0.66
N THR A 95 -1.24 -10.33 -0.43
CA THR A 95 -1.28 -11.80 -0.34
C THR A 95 -1.28 -12.46 -1.71
N ASN A 96 -1.49 -11.71 -2.78
CA ASN A 96 -1.45 -12.20 -4.15
C ASN A 96 -0.07 -11.97 -4.76
N GLN A 97 0.70 -13.06 -4.91
CA GLN A 97 2.04 -13.03 -5.49
C GLN A 97 2.07 -12.43 -6.91
N ASP A 98 1.03 -12.64 -7.72
CA ASP A 98 1.01 -12.13 -9.10
C ASP A 98 0.98 -10.59 -9.15
N PHE A 99 0.31 -9.92 -8.19
CA PHE A 99 0.35 -8.46 -8.08
C PHE A 99 1.71 -7.96 -7.61
N ILE A 100 2.33 -8.67 -6.66
CA ILE A 100 3.66 -8.34 -6.15
C ILE A 100 4.70 -8.46 -7.24
N ASP A 101 4.72 -9.57 -7.99
CA ASP A 101 5.61 -9.78 -9.13
C ASP A 101 5.42 -8.70 -10.20
N TYR A 102 4.14 -8.39 -10.51
CA TYR A 102 3.78 -7.36 -11.46
C TYR A 102 4.35 -5.99 -11.07
N LEU A 103 4.12 -5.57 -9.84
CA LEU A 103 4.58 -4.25 -9.37
C LEU A 103 6.10 -4.19 -9.27
N ALA A 104 6.75 -5.26 -8.82
CA ALA A 104 8.20 -5.34 -8.74
C ALA A 104 8.88 -5.25 -10.13
N ASP A 105 8.22 -5.78 -11.16
CA ASP A 105 8.71 -5.71 -12.55
C ASP A 105 8.42 -4.36 -13.22
N ASP A 106 7.31 -3.70 -12.87
CA ASP A 106 6.81 -2.52 -13.55
C ASP A 106 7.28 -1.19 -12.92
N ILE A 107 7.61 -1.21 -11.63
CA ILE A 107 8.08 -0.02 -10.89
C ILE A 107 9.60 -0.07 -10.74
N ASP A 108 10.30 0.79 -11.49
CA ASP A 108 11.75 0.97 -11.39
C ASP A 108 12.08 2.19 -10.52
N ASP A 109 11.82 2.06 -9.22
CA ASP A 109 12.06 3.11 -8.22
C ASP A 109 12.72 2.46 -6.98
N ASP A 110 13.92 2.94 -6.59
CA ASP A 110 14.68 2.40 -5.45
C ASP A 110 13.97 2.62 -4.09
N ARG A 111 12.94 3.47 -4.04
CA ARG A 111 12.12 3.70 -2.85
C ARG A 111 11.02 2.67 -2.69
N PHE A 112 10.68 1.92 -3.73
CA PHE A 112 9.60 0.95 -3.76
C PHE A 112 10.05 -0.44 -3.33
N ILE A 113 9.28 -1.05 -2.43
CA ILE A 113 9.49 -2.40 -1.91
C ILE A 113 8.18 -3.16 -2.01
N ALA A 114 8.13 -4.20 -2.84
CA ALA A 114 6.98 -5.09 -2.98
C ALA A 114 7.17 -6.32 -2.08
N VAL A 115 6.18 -6.61 -1.23
CA VAL A 115 6.24 -7.69 -0.24
C VAL A 115 5.04 -8.61 -0.39
N HIS A 116 5.27 -9.88 -0.69
CA HIS A 116 4.27 -10.93 -0.58
C HIS A 116 4.05 -11.29 0.88
N GLY A 117 2.89 -10.94 1.43
CA GLY A 117 2.61 -11.15 2.85
C GLY A 117 1.22 -10.70 3.26
N SER A 118 0.92 -10.88 4.54
CA SER A 118 -0.33 -10.42 5.14
C SER A 118 -0.18 -9.03 5.75
N ALA A 119 -1.19 -8.17 5.58
CA ALA A 119 -1.27 -6.88 6.28
C ALA A 119 -1.33 -7.05 7.82
N ALA A 120 -1.74 -8.23 8.33
CA ALA A 120 -1.70 -8.54 9.75
C ALA A 120 -0.26 -8.66 10.30
N ASP A 121 0.73 -8.91 9.42
CA ASP A 121 2.15 -9.06 9.78
C ASP A 121 2.95 -7.76 9.59
N VAL A 122 2.27 -6.62 9.40
CA VAL A 122 2.90 -5.35 9.05
C VAL A 122 4.03 -4.94 10.01
N GLU A 123 3.90 -5.18 11.32
CA GLU A 123 4.92 -4.83 12.31
C GLU A 123 6.24 -5.60 12.08
N ALA A 124 6.15 -6.88 11.72
CA ALA A 124 7.32 -7.68 11.39
C ALA A 124 7.92 -7.22 10.05
N ILE A 125 7.07 -7.01 9.04
CA ILE A 125 7.50 -6.58 7.71
C ILE A 125 8.27 -5.25 7.76
N ILE A 126 7.74 -4.23 8.46
CA ILE A 126 8.43 -2.93 8.53
C ILE A 126 9.76 -3.04 9.29
N ARG A 127 9.84 -3.86 10.35
CA ARG A 127 11.09 -4.11 11.09
C ARG A 127 12.16 -4.80 10.25
N ASP A 128 11.77 -5.78 9.44
CA ASP A 128 12.67 -6.47 8.52
C ASP A 128 13.30 -5.53 7.48
N HIS A 129 12.64 -4.39 7.21
CA HIS A 129 13.11 -3.33 6.33
C HIS A 129 13.77 -2.15 7.07
N GLY A 130 14.02 -2.28 8.38
CA GLY A 130 14.76 -1.32 9.19
C GLY A 130 13.93 -0.13 9.71
N PHE A 131 12.61 -0.30 9.83
CA PHE A 131 11.72 0.73 10.37
C PHE A 131 11.04 0.24 11.66
N ASP A 132 10.92 1.12 12.64
CA ASP A 132 10.18 0.84 13.87
C ASP A 132 8.68 1.09 13.69
N HIS A 133 8.32 2.10 12.91
CA HIS A 133 6.93 2.52 12.66
C HIS A 133 6.75 3.02 11.23
N ALA A 134 5.50 2.97 10.75
CA ALA A 134 5.07 3.66 9.54
C ALA A 134 4.52 5.06 9.89
N ASP A 135 4.74 6.04 9.01
CA ASP A 135 4.11 7.36 9.12
C ASP A 135 2.64 7.29 8.68
N TYR A 136 2.42 6.64 7.55
CA TYR A 136 1.09 6.45 6.98
C TYR A 136 0.94 5.04 6.45
N ILE A 137 -0.27 4.50 6.60
CA ILE A 137 -0.67 3.24 5.98
C ILE A 137 -1.94 3.49 5.18
N LEU A 138 -1.97 3.07 3.91
CA LEU A 138 -3.16 3.10 3.07
C LEU A 138 -3.67 1.68 2.86
N SER A 139 -4.98 1.50 2.91
CA SER A 139 -5.62 0.21 2.63
C SER A 139 -6.73 0.30 1.59
N GLY A 140 -6.59 -0.52 0.55
CA GLY A 140 -7.64 -0.88 -0.39
C GLY A 140 -8.30 -2.22 -0.10
N LEU A 141 -8.00 -2.86 1.03
CA LEU A 141 -8.52 -4.18 1.37
C LEU A 141 -10.03 -4.14 1.63
N PRO A 142 -10.80 -5.11 1.12
CA PRO A 142 -12.24 -5.16 1.28
C PRO A 142 -12.63 -5.71 2.66
N PHE A 143 -12.49 -4.93 3.74
CA PHE A 143 -12.72 -5.37 5.12
C PHE A 143 -14.05 -6.09 5.35
N SER A 144 -15.10 -5.72 4.60
CA SER A 144 -16.42 -6.35 4.72
C SER A 144 -16.50 -7.79 4.22
N THR A 145 -15.50 -8.25 3.44
CA THR A 145 -15.46 -9.59 2.83
C THR A 145 -14.25 -10.42 3.31
N LEU A 146 -13.43 -9.87 4.20
CA LEU A 146 -12.36 -10.63 4.82
C LEU A 146 -12.90 -11.77 5.69
N PRO A 147 -12.17 -12.89 5.82
CA PRO A 147 -12.55 -13.96 6.75
C PRO A 147 -12.71 -13.43 8.19
N PRO A 148 -13.55 -14.07 9.01
CA PRO A 148 -13.73 -13.69 10.41
C PRO A 148 -12.41 -13.55 11.16
N GLY A 149 -12.24 -12.46 11.92
CA GLY A 149 -11.05 -12.17 12.72
C GLY A 149 -9.86 -11.58 11.95
N VAL A 150 -9.82 -11.72 10.61
CA VAL A 150 -8.71 -11.16 9.82
C VAL A 150 -8.74 -9.63 9.81
N GLY A 151 -9.92 -9.03 9.66
CA GLY A 151 -10.08 -7.58 9.70
C GLY A 151 -9.65 -6.97 11.04
N ASP A 152 -10.01 -7.62 12.15
CA ASP A 152 -9.61 -7.19 13.51
C ASP A 152 -8.10 -7.31 13.69
N ALA A 153 -7.49 -8.42 13.25
CA ALA A 153 -6.05 -8.62 13.34
C ALA A 153 -5.27 -7.55 12.53
N ILE A 154 -5.72 -7.23 11.32
CA ILE A 154 -5.13 -6.18 10.49
C ILE A 154 -5.27 -4.82 11.17
N ALA A 155 -6.46 -4.46 11.67
CA ALA A 155 -6.70 -3.18 12.31
C ALA A 155 -5.84 -3.00 13.58
N ALA A 156 -5.75 -4.05 14.41
CA ALA A 156 -4.92 -4.05 15.62
C ALA A 156 -3.42 -3.91 15.29
N ALA A 157 -2.90 -4.69 14.34
CA ALA A 157 -1.50 -4.60 13.89
C ALA A 157 -1.20 -3.21 13.30
N THR A 158 -2.12 -2.66 12.51
CA THR A 158 -1.99 -1.32 11.92
C THR A 158 -1.91 -0.24 13.00
N GLY A 159 -2.78 -0.31 14.04
CA GLY A 159 -2.76 0.65 15.16
C GLY A 159 -1.43 0.65 15.90
N ARG A 160 -0.75 -0.50 16.03
CA ARG A 160 0.58 -0.59 16.64
C ARG A 160 1.71 -0.17 15.72
N ALA A 161 1.58 -0.44 14.42
CA ALA A 161 2.60 -0.14 13.42
C ALA A 161 2.71 1.35 13.08
N ILE A 162 1.63 2.13 13.22
CA ILE A 162 1.62 3.56 12.92
C ILE A 162 2.22 4.34 14.09
N ARG A 163 3.14 5.27 13.79
CA ARG A 163 3.70 6.18 14.80
C ARG A 163 2.67 7.15 15.36
N ASP A 164 2.96 7.72 16.51
CA ASP A 164 2.19 8.83 17.06
C ASP A 164 2.13 10.02 16.08
N GLY A 165 0.94 10.55 15.85
CA GLY A 165 0.67 11.59 14.87
C GLY A 165 0.58 11.10 13.42
N GLY A 166 0.73 9.80 13.19
CA GLY A 166 0.50 9.17 11.89
C GLY A 166 -0.98 8.86 11.62
N ALA A 167 -1.28 8.30 10.44
CA ALA A 167 -2.66 7.99 10.08
C ALA A 167 -2.81 6.72 9.23
N PHE A 168 -3.92 6.01 9.47
CA PHE A 168 -4.42 4.94 8.63
C PHE A 168 -5.47 5.49 7.66
N LEU A 169 -5.20 5.35 6.38
CA LEU A 169 -6.01 5.85 5.28
C LEU A 169 -6.76 4.68 4.66
N VAL A 170 -8.09 4.70 4.64
CA VAL A 170 -8.88 3.58 4.13
C VAL A 170 -9.93 4.07 3.15
N TYR A 171 -9.97 3.49 1.95
CA TYR A 171 -11.07 3.70 1.03
C TYR A 171 -11.89 2.41 0.85
N GLN A 172 -13.21 2.54 0.95
CA GLN A 172 -14.13 1.41 0.98
C GLN A 172 -15.46 1.77 0.31
N PHE A 173 -16.14 0.75 -0.20
CA PHE A 173 -17.54 0.90 -0.62
C PHE A 173 -18.54 0.65 0.51
N SER A 174 -18.10 0.06 1.63
CA SER A 174 -18.91 -0.23 2.82
C SER A 174 -18.42 0.58 4.02
N PRO A 175 -19.32 1.16 4.85
CA PRO A 175 -18.94 1.87 6.06
C PRO A 175 -18.48 0.95 7.20
N LYS A 176 -18.63 -0.37 7.08
CA LYS A 176 -18.32 -1.36 8.14
C LYS A 176 -16.87 -1.35 8.62
N VAL A 177 -15.93 -0.86 7.82
CA VAL A 177 -14.52 -0.78 8.23
C VAL A 177 -14.33 0.05 9.49
N ARG A 178 -15.22 1.01 9.76
CA ARG A 178 -15.16 1.83 10.98
C ARG A 178 -15.20 0.99 12.25
N ASP A 179 -15.96 -0.11 12.25
CA ASP A 179 -16.10 -0.98 13.43
C ASP A 179 -14.78 -1.69 13.77
N PHE A 180 -13.96 -2.00 12.76
CA PHE A 180 -12.64 -2.61 12.94
C PHE A 180 -11.59 -1.59 13.42
N ILE A 181 -11.61 -0.37 12.90
CA ILE A 181 -10.55 0.62 13.19
C ILE A 181 -10.83 1.45 14.45
N ALA A 182 -12.09 1.64 14.84
CA ALA A 182 -12.47 2.47 15.98
C ALA A 182 -11.81 2.07 17.32
N PRO A 183 -11.56 0.79 17.63
CA PRO A 183 -10.88 0.41 18.88
C PRO A 183 -9.39 0.80 18.94
N HIS A 184 -8.77 1.16 17.80
CA HIS A 184 -7.32 1.32 17.67
C HIS A 184 -6.87 2.74 17.32
N PHE A 185 -7.82 3.66 17.09
CA PHE A 185 -7.53 5.04 16.68
C PHE A 185 -8.41 6.02 17.43
N GLU A 186 -7.83 7.10 17.92
CA GLU A 186 -8.50 8.08 18.79
C GLU A 186 -9.41 9.03 18.00
N LYS A 187 -9.06 9.31 16.74
CA LYS A 187 -9.84 10.19 15.87
C LYS A 187 -10.03 9.55 14.49
N ILE A 188 -11.27 9.51 14.03
CA ILE A 188 -11.61 9.01 12.69
C ILE A 188 -12.44 10.06 11.96
N ASP A 189 -11.84 10.67 10.94
CA ASP A 189 -12.54 11.53 9.99
C ASP A 189 -13.13 10.68 8.86
N ARG A 190 -14.26 11.11 8.32
CA ARG A 190 -14.94 10.44 7.22
C ARG A 190 -15.15 11.39 6.05
N GLY A 191 -14.91 10.91 4.86
CA GLY A 191 -15.20 11.57 3.60
C GLY A 191 -16.01 10.68 2.66
N PHE A 192 -16.45 11.27 1.57
CA PHE A 192 -17.21 10.56 0.54
C PHE A 192 -16.79 11.07 -0.84
N GLU A 193 -16.65 10.13 -1.80
CA GLU A 193 -16.32 10.48 -3.19
C GLU A 193 -17.41 9.96 -4.13
N TRP A 194 -18.24 10.89 -4.63
CA TRP A 194 -19.40 10.60 -5.48
C TRP A 194 -19.03 10.31 -6.93
N ILE A 195 -17.92 10.90 -7.42
CA ILE A 195 -17.50 10.79 -8.83
C ILE A 195 -16.90 9.41 -9.11
N ASN A 196 -16.50 8.70 -8.05
CA ASN A 196 -16.05 7.32 -8.20
C ASN A 196 -17.25 6.39 -8.45
N VAL A 197 -17.11 5.42 -9.35
CA VAL A 197 -18.18 4.45 -9.67
C VAL A 197 -17.71 3.04 -9.31
N PRO A 198 -18.31 2.40 -8.29
CA PRO A 198 -19.30 2.95 -7.36
C PRO A 198 -18.70 4.03 -6.43
N PRO A 199 -19.56 4.87 -5.81
CA PRO A 199 -19.12 5.88 -4.85
C PRO A 199 -18.33 5.26 -3.69
N ALA A 200 -17.24 5.92 -3.27
CA ALA A 200 -16.36 5.41 -2.23
C ALA A 200 -16.49 6.22 -0.93
N THR A 201 -16.48 5.52 0.20
CA THR A 201 -16.32 6.12 1.52
C THR A 201 -14.84 6.13 1.88
N LEU A 202 -14.35 7.26 2.37
CA LEU A 202 -12.99 7.48 2.80
C LEU A 202 -12.95 7.60 4.32
N PHE A 203 -11.95 7.01 4.93
CA PHE A 203 -11.68 7.15 6.35
C PHE A 203 -10.22 7.54 6.55
N TRP A 204 -10.01 8.47 7.48
CA TRP A 204 -8.69 8.89 7.96
C TRP A 204 -8.69 8.67 9.47
N ALA A 205 -8.06 7.59 9.91
CA ALA A 205 -7.96 7.22 11.31
C ALA A 205 -6.58 7.65 11.83
N TYR A 206 -6.56 8.56 12.79
CA TYR A 206 -5.36 9.19 13.33
C TYR A 206 -4.97 8.57 14.64
N ARG A 207 -3.67 8.32 14.80
CA ARG A 207 -3.07 8.03 16.08
C ARG A 207 -2.63 9.34 16.73
N GLN A 208 -3.20 9.66 17.89
CA GLN A 208 -2.84 10.88 18.60
C GLN A 208 -1.46 10.73 19.26
N ARG A 209 -0.74 11.86 19.42
CA ARG A 209 0.47 11.89 20.21
C ARG A 209 0.10 11.65 21.68
N GLN A 210 0.72 10.66 22.30
CA GLN A 210 0.68 10.55 23.76
C GLN A 210 1.52 11.72 24.31
N HIS A 211 0.88 12.60 25.07
CA HIS A 211 1.52 13.73 25.76
C HIS A 211 2.22 13.25 27.02
#